data_4a66cb812ac04f791e6f1ce46e673324
#
_entry.id   4a66cb812ac04f791e6f1ce46e673324
#
_cell.length_a   1.000
_cell.length_b   1.000
_cell.length_c   1.000
_cell.angle_alpha   90.00
_cell.angle_beta   90.00
_cell.angle_gamma   90.00
#
_symmetry.space_group_name_H-M   'P 1'
#
loop_
_entity.id
_entity.type
_entity.pdbx_description
1 polymer ?
#
loop_
_entity_poly.entity_id
_entity_poly.type
_entity_poly.pdbx_seq_one_letter_code
_entity_poly.pdbx_strand_id
1 'polypeptide(L)'
;WEEAAAIGKEMFAQKKGADDINFNYKDLVMYAKALEEAKMPEEAMKYYDEAIQANPDNLDLARNLASQASKAKVFDKAIYYGKKVVASDKCVPGDYATLANIYQDMAIADSIPETKAASFVEAVNYINKAIELKPNDIVLLYYKAHIQAASEKKNNGAALESMEALANVIKALPADQQPPYKGTLGYAYQYIGLYYNGVKNKAKALEAFKSWLEVDPDNVNLQKVVETMSK
;
A
#
# COMPACT_ATOMS: atom_id res chain seq x y z
N TRP A 1 -28.69 -8.90 13.23
CA TRP A 1 -27.50 -8.33 13.88
C TRP A 1 -27.86 -7.41 15.05
N GLU A 2 -28.94 -6.66 15.00
CA GLU A 2 -29.42 -5.81 16.11
C GLU A 2 -29.70 -6.64 17.38
N GLU A 3 -30.32 -7.80 17.24
CA GLU A 3 -30.55 -8.73 18.34
C GLU A 3 -29.23 -9.28 18.91
N ALA A 4 -28.27 -9.63 18.04
CA ALA A 4 -26.94 -10.08 18.47
C ALA A 4 -26.16 -8.98 19.20
N ALA A 5 -26.28 -7.72 18.75
CA ALA A 5 -25.69 -6.59 19.43
C ALA A 5 -26.35 -6.33 20.81
N ALA A 6 -27.67 -6.46 20.91
CA ALA A 6 -28.41 -6.33 22.17
C ALA A 6 -28.00 -7.41 23.19
N ILE A 7 -27.96 -8.68 22.77
CA ILE A 7 -27.52 -9.80 23.61
C ILE A 7 -26.07 -9.58 24.06
N GLY A 8 -25.19 -9.20 23.14
CA GLY A 8 -23.79 -8.88 23.47
C GLY A 8 -23.68 -7.77 24.51
N LYS A 9 -24.48 -6.71 24.37
CA LYS A 9 -24.53 -5.60 25.34
C LYS A 9 -24.90 -6.08 26.76
N GLU A 10 -25.90 -6.95 26.86
CA GLU A 10 -26.30 -7.52 28.15
C GLU A 10 -25.19 -8.41 28.71
N MET A 11 -24.57 -9.27 27.91
CA MET A 11 -23.48 -10.15 28.31
C MET A 11 -22.27 -9.32 28.82
N PHE A 12 -21.86 -8.30 28.09
CA PHE A 12 -20.71 -7.45 28.46
C PHE A 12 -21.02 -6.50 29.60
N ALA A 13 -22.30 -6.15 29.85
CA ALA A 13 -22.70 -5.38 31.03
C ALA A 13 -22.54 -6.18 32.34
N GLN A 14 -22.70 -7.50 32.29
CA GLN A 14 -22.49 -8.41 33.44
C GLN A 14 -21.01 -8.54 33.83
N LYS A 15 -20.06 -8.08 33.00
CA LYS A 15 -18.61 -8.05 33.29
C LYS A 15 -18.25 -7.26 34.57
N LYS A 16 -19.15 -6.44 35.11
CA LYS A 16 -18.95 -5.61 36.29
C LYS A 16 -19.49 -6.22 37.62
N GLY A 17 -19.95 -7.46 37.60
CA GLY A 17 -20.46 -8.15 38.79
C GLY A 17 -19.43 -9.06 39.44
N ALA A 18 -19.75 -9.57 40.64
CA ALA A 18 -18.83 -10.35 41.48
C ALA A 18 -18.40 -11.71 40.91
N ASP A 19 -18.99 -12.17 39.79
CA ASP A 19 -18.58 -13.34 39.03
C ASP A 19 -18.00 -12.87 37.72
N ASP A 20 -16.69 -12.58 37.71
CA ASP A 20 -15.93 -12.12 36.53
C ASP A 20 -16.01 -13.14 35.39
N ILE A 21 -16.95 -12.95 34.47
CA ILE A 21 -16.94 -13.63 33.17
C ILE A 21 -15.75 -13.06 32.40
N ASN A 22 -14.71 -13.85 32.29
CA ASN A 22 -13.48 -13.43 31.59
C ASN A 22 -13.69 -13.64 30.08
N PHE A 23 -14.15 -12.59 29.39
CA PHE A 23 -14.26 -12.61 27.93
C PHE A 23 -12.88 -12.67 27.29
N ASN A 24 -12.68 -13.64 26.41
CA ASN A 24 -11.46 -13.72 25.63
C ASN A 24 -11.53 -12.79 24.40
N TYR A 25 -10.41 -12.59 23.71
CA TYR A 25 -10.36 -11.67 22.57
C TYR A 25 -11.32 -12.04 21.43
N LYS A 26 -11.69 -13.34 21.27
CA LYS A 26 -12.63 -13.79 20.23
C LYS A 26 -14.05 -13.34 20.54
N ASP A 27 -14.44 -13.35 21.81
CA ASP A 27 -15.74 -12.87 22.26
C ASP A 27 -15.87 -11.37 21.97
N LEU A 28 -14.80 -10.59 22.25
CA LEU A 28 -14.71 -9.16 21.94
C LEU A 28 -14.84 -8.91 20.43
N VAL A 29 -14.15 -9.71 19.59
CA VAL A 29 -14.25 -9.62 18.12
C VAL A 29 -15.65 -9.94 17.63
N MET A 30 -16.29 -10.97 18.18
CA MET A 30 -17.65 -11.35 17.78
C MET A 30 -18.65 -10.25 18.10
N TYR A 31 -18.54 -9.67 19.30
CA TYR A 31 -19.42 -8.57 19.69
C TYR A 31 -19.17 -7.31 18.86
N ALA A 32 -17.91 -6.96 18.63
CA ALA A 32 -17.55 -5.84 17.75
C ALA A 32 -18.15 -6.00 16.34
N LYS A 33 -18.09 -7.20 15.76
CA LYS A 33 -18.74 -7.50 14.48
C LYS A 33 -20.25 -7.32 14.51
N ALA A 34 -20.91 -7.80 15.58
CA ALA A 34 -22.34 -7.62 15.74
C ALA A 34 -22.73 -6.14 15.79
N LEU A 35 -21.96 -5.33 16.52
CA LEU A 35 -22.15 -3.88 16.57
C LEU A 35 -21.93 -3.20 15.21
N GLU A 36 -20.89 -3.60 14.48
CA GLU A 36 -20.59 -3.05 13.15
C GLU A 36 -21.73 -3.32 12.15
N GLU A 37 -22.24 -4.56 12.13
CA GLU A 37 -23.36 -4.97 11.30
C GLU A 37 -24.69 -4.31 11.74
N ALA A 38 -24.84 -4.02 13.04
CA ALA A 38 -25.95 -3.25 13.59
C ALA A 38 -25.82 -1.72 13.35
N LYS A 39 -24.84 -1.27 12.54
CA LYS A 39 -24.57 0.14 12.21
C LYS A 39 -24.13 0.99 13.42
N MET A 40 -23.41 0.39 14.36
CA MET A 40 -22.82 1.02 15.55
C MET A 40 -21.28 0.99 15.48
N PRO A 41 -20.65 1.61 14.46
CA PRO A 41 -19.23 1.45 14.18
C PRO A 41 -18.29 2.05 15.22
N GLU A 42 -18.74 3.08 15.95
CA GLU A 42 -17.94 3.70 17.01
C GLU A 42 -17.82 2.79 18.25
N GLU A 43 -18.91 2.11 18.61
CA GLU A 43 -18.89 1.15 19.69
C GLU A 43 -18.10 -0.11 19.27
N ALA A 44 -18.29 -0.60 18.06
CA ALA A 44 -17.53 -1.72 17.50
C ALA A 44 -16.02 -1.49 17.62
N MET A 45 -15.57 -0.28 17.32
CA MET A 45 -14.16 0.08 17.37
C MET A 45 -13.54 -0.08 18.76
N LYS A 46 -14.31 0.24 19.83
CA LYS A 46 -13.82 0.06 21.20
C LYS A 46 -13.56 -1.40 21.53
N TYR A 47 -14.47 -2.29 21.13
CA TYR A 47 -14.32 -3.72 21.37
C TYR A 47 -13.25 -4.36 20.47
N TYR A 48 -13.06 -3.89 19.26
CA TYR A 48 -11.90 -4.29 18.44
C TYR A 48 -10.58 -3.86 19.09
N ASP A 49 -10.50 -2.66 19.66
CA ASP A 49 -9.32 -2.20 20.38
C ASP A 49 -9.05 -3.03 21.65
N GLU A 50 -10.10 -3.33 22.42
CA GLU A 50 -9.97 -4.23 23.58
C GLU A 50 -9.50 -5.62 23.15
N ALA A 51 -10.01 -6.15 22.04
CA ALA A 51 -9.59 -7.44 21.50
C ALA A 51 -8.10 -7.46 21.09
N ILE A 52 -7.63 -6.38 20.45
CA ILE A 52 -6.22 -6.22 20.09
C ILE A 52 -5.35 -6.12 21.34
N GLN A 53 -5.81 -5.41 22.39
CA GLN A 53 -5.08 -5.29 23.65
C GLN A 53 -5.03 -6.62 24.41
N ALA A 54 -6.13 -7.40 24.37
CA ALA A 54 -6.19 -8.71 25.00
C ALA A 54 -5.29 -9.77 24.32
N ASN A 55 -4.94 -9.55 23.05
CA ASN A 55 -4.06 -10.43 22.31
C ASN A 55 -3.13 -9.64 21.36
N PRO A 56 -2.19 -8.85 21.90
CA PRO A 56 -1.33 -7.97 21.12
C PRO A 56 -0.37 -8.70 20.19
N ASP A 57 -0.10 -9.96 20.47
CA ASP A 57 0.76 -10.82 19.67
C ASP A 57 0.09 -11.31 18.36
N ASN A 58 -1.23 -11.29 18.32
CA ASN A 58 -2.00 -11.64 17.12
C ASN A 58 -2.32 -10.39 16.31
N LEU A 59 -1.44 -10.05 15.37
CA LEU A 59 -1.60 -8.89 14.51
C LEU A 59 -2.64 -9.07 13.40
N ASP A 60 -3.14 -10.28 13.19
CA ASP A 60 -4.04 -10.57 12.05
C ASP A 60 -5.36 -9.82 12.14
N LEU A 61 -5.88 -9.63 13.35
CA LEU A 61 -7.07 -8.81 13.55
C LEU A 61 -6.82 -7.36 13.09
N ALA A 62 -5.74 -6.75 13.55
CA ALA A 62 -5.40 -5.38 13.18
C ALA A 62 -5.11 -5.23 11.68
N ARG A 63 -4.42 -6.21 11.05
CA ARG A 63 -4.19 -6.28 9.60
C ARG A 63 -5.50 -6.33 8.83
N ASN A 64 -6.43 -7.20 9.27
CA ASN A 64 -7.74 -7.34 8.63
C ASN A 64 -8.57 -6.06 8.74
N LEU A 65 -8.60 -5.44 9.92
CA LEU A 65 -9.33 -4.18 10.14
C LEU A 65 -8.74 -3.03 9.33
N ALA A 66 -7.42 -2.92 9.24
CA ALA A 66 -6.75 -1.94 8.39
C ALA A 66 -7.13 -2.12 6.90
N SER A 67 -7.11 -3.38 6.42
CA SER A 67 -7.50 -3.70 5.04
C SER A 67 -8.97 -3.42 4.75
N GLN A 68 -9.88 -3.80 5.65
CA GLN A 68 -11.32 -3.54 5.50
C GLN A 68 -11.62 -2.04 5.49
N ALA A 69 -11.06 -1.29 6.43
CA ALA A 69 -11.23 0.16 6.52
C ALA A 69 -10.68 0.87 5.27
N SER A 70 -9.54 0.43 4.73
CA SER A 70 -8.97 0.97 3.49
C SER A 70 -9.88 0.73 2.30
N LYS A 71 -10.38 -0.49 2.12
CA LYS A 71 -11.36 -0.83 1.05
C LYS A 71 -12.63 -0.01 1.15
N ALA A 72 -13.09 0.27 2.38
CA ALA A 72 -14.25 1.12 2.65
C ALA A 72 -13.92 2.63 2.55
N LYS A 73 -12.67 3.00 2.27
CA LYS A 73 -12.15 4.39 2.22
C LYS A 73 -12.30 5.15 3.54
N VAL A 74 -12.33 4.44 4.67
CA VAL A 74 -12.32 5.02 6.02
C VAL A 74 -10.87 5.11 6.47
N PHE A 75 -10.12 6.04 5.86
CA PHE A 75 -8.67 6.10 5.97
C PHE A 75 -8.15 6.32 7.40
N ASP A 76 -8.84 7.11 8.21
CA ASP A 76 -8.44 7.32 9.61
C ASP A 76 -8.37 6.00 10.40
N LYS A 77 -9.38 5.14 10.22
CA LYS A 77 -9.41 3.80 10.84
C LYS A 77 -8.34 2.89 10.24
N ALA A 78 -8.17 2.91 8.92
CA ALA A 78 -7.18 2.11 8.23
C ALA A 78 -5.76 2.44 8.72
N ILE A 79 -5.44 3.74 8.84
CA ILE A 79 -4.16 4.23 9.36
C ILE A 79 -3.99 3.88 10.84
N TYR A 80 -5.04 4.03 11.64
CA TYR A 80 -5.00 3.70 13.06
C TYR A 80 -4.61 2.24 13.29
N TYR A 81 -5.31 1.29 12.63
CA TYR A 81 -4.97 -0.12 12.75
C TYR A 81 -3.64 -0.48 12.09
N GLY A 82 -3.32 0.09 10.94
CA GLY A 82 -2.03 -0.08 10.29
C GLY A 82 -0.85 0.36 11.17
N LYS A 83 -0.98 1.48 11.87
CA LYS A 83 0.02 1.96 12.83
C LYS A 83 0.18 1.02 14.03
N LYS A 84 -0.90 0.40 14.52
CA LYS A 84 -0.80 -0.64 15.57
C LYS A 84 0.00 -1.85 15.09
N VAL A 85 -0.18 -2.27 13.84
CA VAL A 85 0.58 -3.39 13.26
C VAL A 85 2.06 -3.07 13.18
N VAL A 86 2.43 -1.92 12.61
CA VAL A 86 3.85 -1.56 12.44
C VAL A 86 4.55 -1.12 13.72
N ALA A 87 3.82 -0.90 14.81
CA ALA A 87 4.38 -0.64 16.13
C ALA A 87 4.82 -1.93 16.86
N SER A 88 4.40 -3.10 16.37
CA SER A 88 4.79 -4.39 16.94
C SER A 88 6.18 -4.81 16.46
N ASP A 89 6.93 -5.47 17.34
CA ASP A 89 8.21 -6.14 17.02
C ASP A 89 8.04 -7.35 16.07
N LYS A 90 6.79 -7.83 15.89
CA LYS A 90 6.41 -8.90 14.96
C LYS A 90 5.93 -8.39 13.59
N CYS A 91 6.04 -7.09 13.33
CA CYS A 91 5.69 -6.55 12.03
C CYS A 91 6.68 -7.04 10.95
N VAL A 92 6.17 -7.17 9.74
CA VAL A 92 6.96 -7.61 8.58
C VAL A 92 7.01 -6.51 7.51
N PRO A 93 7.95 -6.55 6.55
CA PRO A 93 8.04 -5.51 5.50
C PRO A 93 6.73 -5.24 4.78
N GLY A 94 5.90 -6.27 4.56
CA GLY A 94 4.58 -6.15 3.95
C GLY A 94 3.59 -5.28 4.74
N ASP A 95 3.73 -5.20 6.06
CA ASP A 95 2.87 -4.36 6.91
C ASP A 95 3.16 -2.88 6.67
N TYR A 96 4.44 -2.50 6.56
CA TYR A 96 4.84 -1.15 6.18
C TYR A 96 4.38 -0.80 4.76
N ALA A 97 4.48 -1.74 3.81
CA ALA A 97 3.99 -1.55 2.45
C ALA A 97 2.45 -1.37 2.42
N THR A 98 1.72 -2.12 3.23
CA THR A 98 0.26 -1.95 3.37
C THR A 98 -0.08 -0.56 3.89
N LEU A 99 0.61 -0.09 4.93
CA LEU A 99 0.37 1.24 5.47
C LEU A 99 0.74 2.35 4.47
N ALA A 100 1.82 2.15 3.69
CA ALA A 100 2.18 3.05 2.59
C ALA A 100 1.07 3.15 1.53
N ASN A 101 0.49 2.00 1.13
CA ASN A 101 -0.62 1.98 0.19
C ASN A 101 -1.88 2.66 0.74
N ILE A 102 -2.19 2.51 2.03
CA ILE A 102 -3.31 3.22 2.67
C ILE A 102 -3.13 4.75 2.56
N TYR A 103 -1.93 5.25 2.84
CA TYR A 103 -1.63 6.67 2.68
C TYR A 103 -1.67 7.13 1.22
N GLN A 104 -1.22 6.30 0.27
CA GLN A 104 -1.35 6.58 -1.15
C GLN A 104 -2.82 6.68 -1.59
N ASP A 105 -3.65 5.73 -1.18
CA ASP A 105 -5.08 5.72 -1.52
C ASP A 105 -5.80 6.93 -0.92
N MET A 106 -5.46 7.31 0.32
CA MET A 106 -5.94 8.53 0.95
C MET A 106 -5.52 9.77 0.15
N ALA A 107 -4.24 9.85 -0.26
CA ALA A 107 -3.74 10.96 -1.08
C ALA A 107 -4.45 11.06 -2.42
N ILE A 108 -4.72 9.93 -3.09
CA ILE A 108 -5.43 9.89 -4.38
C ILE A 108 -6.89 10.37 -4.22
N ALA A 109 -7.54 10.00 -3.11
CA ALA A 109 -8.91 10.38 -2.81
C ALA A 109 -9.05 11.85 -2.36
N ASP A 110 -7.97 12.46 -1.87
CA ASP A 110 -7.98 13.83 -1.34
C ASP A 110 -7.97 14.87 -2.48
N SER A 111 -8.82 15.86 -2.37
CA SER A 111 -8.89 17.00 -3.30
C SER A 111 -8.06 18.21 -2.84
N ILE A 112 -7.62 18.25 -1.59
CA ILE A 112 -6.86 19.34 -1.00
C ILE A 112 -5.37 19.12 -1.27
N PRO A 113 -4.67 20.02 -2.02
CA PRO A 113 -3.29 19.79 -2.44
C PRO A 113 -2.29 19.58 -1.28
N GLU A 114 -2.47 20.30 -0.19
CA GLU A 114 -1.56 20.29 0.96
C GLU A 114 -1.65 18.95 1.71
N THR A 115 -2.84 18.50 2.03
CA THR A 115 -3.09 17.22 2.72
C THR A 115 -2.76 16.03 1.83
N LYS A 116 -3.07 16.15 0.54
CA LYS A 116 -2.66 15.17 -0.48
C LYS A 116 -1.14 15.00 -0.54
N ALA A 117 -0.38 16.11 -0.58
CA ALA A 117 1.07 16.07 -0.60
C ALA A 117 1.63 15.46 0.68
N ALA A 118 1.10 15.81 1.85
CA ALA A 118 1.50 15.24 3.13
C ALA A 118 1.27 13.72 3.18
N SER A 119 0.15 13.25 2.66
CA SER A 119 -0.16 11.82 2.59
C SER A 119 0.80 11.05 1.68
N PHE A 120 1.20 11.60 0.54
CA PHE A 120 2.23 10.99 -0.30
C PHE A 120 3.61 10.94 0.40
N VAL A 121 3.96 11.95 1.18
CA VAL A 121 5.21 11.94 1.99
C VAL A 121 5.17 10.78 2.99
N GLU A 122 4.07 10.61 3.73
CA GLU A 122 3.92 9.48 4.64
C GLU A 122 3.97 8.13 3.92
N ALA A 123 3.33 8.01 2.75
CA ALA A 123 3.40 6.80 1.93
C ALA A 123 4.86 6.44 1.57
N VAL A 124 5.66 7.44 1.15
CA VAL A 124 7.09 7.23 0.85
C VAL A 124 7.89 6.86 2.10
N ASN A 125 7.61 7.48 3.25
CA ASN A 125 8.27 7.16 4.50
C ASN A 125 8.06 5.70 4.90
N TYR A 126 6.82 5.20 4.82
CA TYR A 126 6.51 3.82 5.19
C TYR A 126 7.07 2.81 4.18
N ILE A 127 7.00 3.08 2.87
CA ILE A 127 7.58 2.14 1.90
C ILE A 127 9.12 2.07 2.00
N ASN A 128 9.79 3.17 2.36
CA ASN A 128 11.22 3.16 2.63
C ASN A 128 11.56 2.25 3.81
N LYS A 129 10.78 2.27 4.91
CA LYS A 129 10.98 1.34 6.03
C LYS A 129 10.82 -0.12 5.61
N ALA A 130 9.87 -0.43 4.73
CA ALA A 130 9.74 -1.78 4.18
C ALA A 130 10.99 -2.19 3.39
N ILE A 131 11.53 -1.29 2.58
CA ILE A 131 12.74 -1.53 1.75
C ILE A 131 13.99 -1.66 2.63
N GLU A 132 14.12 -0.89 3.72
CA GLU A 132 15.22 -1.05 4.69
C GLU A 132 15.27 -2.46 5.28
N LEU A 133 14.10 -3.05 5.56
CA LEU A 133 13.99 -4.42 6.08
C LEU A 133 14.22 -5.50 5.01
N LYS A 134 13.89 -5.21 3.75
CA LYS A 134 14.06 -6.14 2.63
C LYS A 134 14.55 -5.40 1.38
N PRO A 135 15.84 -5.06 1.32
CA PRO A 135 16.43 -4.40 0.15
C PRO A 135 16.33 -5.28 -1.11
N ASN A 136 16.19 -4.64 -2.27
CA ASN A 136 16.07 -5.31 -3.58
C ASN A 136 14.82 -6.19 -3.76
N ASP A 137 13.83 -6.09 -2.89
CA ASP A 137 12.52 -6.70 -3.15
C ASP A 137 11.80 -5.93 -4.26
N ILE A 138 11.59 -6.59 -5.40
CA ILE A 138 11.01 -5.97 -6.61
C ILE A 138 9.62 -5.41 -6.34
N VAL A 139 8.83 -6.05 -5.50
CA VAL A 139 7.46 -5.60 -5.17
C VAL A 139 7.52 -4.30 -4.37
N LEU A 140 8.41 -4.21 -3.38
CA LEU A 140 8.58 -3.00 -2.58
C LEU A 140 9.16 -1.84 -3.39
N LEU A 141 10.15 -2.12 -4.26
CA LEU A 141 10.70 -1.12 -5.17
C LEU A 141 9.66 -0.62 -6.17
N TYR A 142 8.81 -1.52 -6.70
CA TYR A 142 7.69 -1.14 -7.55
C TYR A 142 6.70 -0.23 -6.82
N TYR A 143 6.30 -0.57 -5.59
CA TYR A 143 5.41 0.28 -4.80
C TYR A 143 6.02 1.67 -4.56
N LYS A 144 7.30 1.77 -4.22
CA LYS A 144 7.96 3.07 -4.06
C LYS A 144 7.90 3.89 -5.34
N ALA A 145 8.31 3.31 -6.46
CA ALA A 145 8.29 3.97 -7.75
C ALA A 145 6.87 4.41 -8.15
N HIS A 146 5.87 3.56 -7.90
CA HIS A 146 4.46 3.85 -8.19
C HIS A 146 3.90 4.98 -7.31
N ILE A 147 4.18 4.97 -6.00
CA ILE A 147 3.77 6.04 -5.07
C ILE A 147 4.37 7.39 -5.51
N GLN A 148 5.64 7.41 -5.86
CA GLN A 148 6.31 8.63 -6.31
C GLN A 148 5.75 9.13 -7.65
N ALA A 149 5.51 8.23 -8.61
CA ALA A 149 4.90 8.60 -9.89
C ALA A 149 3.46 9.12 -9.71
N ALA A 150 2.68 8.54 -8.79
CA ALA A 150 1.32 9.00 -8.46
C ALA A 150 1.30 10.37 -7.76
N SER A 151 2.38 10.75 -7.07
CA SER A 151 2.48 12.06 -6.40
C SER A 151 2.71 13.22 -7.38
N GLU A 152 3.07 12.94 -8.61
CA GLU A 152 3.43 13.93 -9.63
C GLU A 152 2.19 14.41 -10.40
N LYS A 153 2.12 15.72 -10.69
CA LYS A 153 1.13 16.27 -11.64
C LYS A 153 1.49 16.00 -13.10
N LYS A 154 2.79 15.86 -13.37
CA LYS A 154 3.40 15.54 -14.67
C LYS A 154 4.63 14.70 -14.37
N ASN A 155 5.13 13.99 -15.35
CA ASN A 155 6.37 13.22 -15.22
C ASN A 155 7.57 14.19 -15.02
N ASN A 156 7.74 14.67 -13.78
CA ASN A 156 8.71 15.68 -13.38
C ASN A 156 10.02 15.09 -12.83
N GLY A 157 10.09 13.77 -12.72
CA GLY A 157 11.28 13.04 -12.31
C GLY A 157 11.34 12.63 -10.85
N ALA A 158 10.28 12.84 -10.05
CA ALA A 158 10.30 12.42 -8.64
C ALA A 158 10.45 10.90 -8.49
N ALA A 159 9.95 10.11 -9.45
CA ALA A 159 10.09 8.66 -9.44
C ALA A 159 11.30 8.14 -10.25
N LEU A 160 12.08 9.01 -10.90
CA LEU A 160 13.11 8.57 -11.86
C LEU A 160 14.12 7.60 -11.25
N GLU A 161 14.72 7.97 -10.13
CA GLU A 161 15.71 7.14 -9.43
C GLU A 161 15.12 5.78 -9.03
N SER A 162 13.88 5.76 -8.54
CA SER A 162 13.21 4.53 -8.15
C SER A 162 12.83 3.65 -9.34
N MET A 163 12.47 4.25 -10.49
CA MET A 163 12.21 3.51 -11.72
C MET A 163 13.51 2.91 -12.30
N GLU A 164 14.62 3.66 -12.28
CA GLU A 164 15.93 3.16 -12.70
C GLU A 164 16.41 2.03 -11.78
N ALA A 165 16.29 2.20 -10.46
CA ALA A 165 16.63 1.15 -9.49
C ALA A 165 15.82 -0.13 -9.70
N LEU A 166 14.50 0.01 -9.87
CA LEU A 166 13.59 -1.10 -10.16
C LEU A 166 14.00 -1.86 -11.44
N ALA A 167 14.24 -1.12 -12.52
CA ALA A 167 14.69 -1.71 -13.79
C ALA A 167 16.02 -2.46 -13.63
N ASN A 168 16.99 -1.87 -12.93
CA ASN A 168 18.29 -2.46 -12.68
C ASN A 168 18.20 -3.77 -11.87
N VAL A 169 17.37 -3.81 -10.82
CA VAL A 169 17.17 -5.02 -10.01
C VAL A 169 16.54 -6.14 -10.84
N ILE A 170 15.54 -5.82 -11.66
CA ILE A 170 14.91 -6.83 -12.54
C ILE A 170 15.90 -7.35 -13.58
N LYS A 171 16.68 -6.47 -14.21
CA LYS A 171 17.71 -6.85 -15.20
C LYS A 171 18.84 -7.69 -14.62
N ALA A 172 19.15 -7.51 -13.35
CA ALA A 172 20.16 -8.30 -12.66
C ALA A 172 19.71 -9.73 -12.33
N LEU A 173 18.43 -10.05 -12.47
CA LEU A 173 17.92 -11.41 -12.33
C LEU A 173 18.43 -12.31 -13.47
N PRO A 174 18.61 -13.61 -13.23
CA PRO A 174 18.80 -14.61 -14.29
C PRO A 174 17.69 -14.51 -15.35
N ALA A 175 18.04 -14.75 -16.61
CA ALA A 175 17.12 -14.54 -17.74
C ALA A 175 15.81 -15.35 -17.63
N ASP A 176 15.86 -16.52 -17.02
CA ASP A 176 14.71 -17.40 -16.76
C ASP A 176 13.78 -16.88 -15.64
N GLN A 177 14.26 -15.97 -14.81
CA GLN A 177 13.50 -15.34 -13.72
C GLN A 177 12.90 -13.97 -14.09
N GLN A 178 13.29 -13.38 -15.21
CA GLN A 178 12.79 -12.07 -15.66
C GLN A 178 11.36 -12.07 -16.22
N PRO A 179 10.86 -13.14 -16.87
CA PRO A 179 9.57 -13.12 -17.56
C PRO A 179 8.37 -12.65 -16.73
N PRO A 180 8.23 -13.01 -15.43
CA PRO A 180 7.13 -12.51 -14.58
C PRO A 180 7.12 -10.98 -14.42
N TYR A 181 8.25 -10.32 -14.61
CA TYR A 181 8.43 -8.88 -14.37
C TYR A 181 8.43 -8.04 -15.66
N LYS A 182 8.14 -8.63 -16.82
CA LYS A 182 8.11 -7.90 -18.11
C LYS A 182 7.24 -6.64 -18.04
N GLY A 183 6.01 -6.75 -17.50
CA GLY A 183 5.12 -5.61 -17.38
C GLY A 183 5.68 -4.51 -16.47
N THR A 184 6.27 -4.90 -15.33
CA THR A 184 6.91 -3.99 -14.38
C THR A 184 8.10 -3.28 -15.01
N LEU A 185 8.92 -4.01 -15.76
CA LEU A 185 10.08 -3.46 -16.46
C LEU A 185 9.65 -2.50 -17.58
N GLY A 186 8.61 -2.87 -18.35
CA GLY A 186 8.01 -2.00 -19.36
C GLY A 186 7.48 -0.69 -18.77
N TYR A 187 6.79 -0.75 -17.63
CA TYR A 187 6.33 0.42 -16.90
C TYR A 187 7.49 1.35 -16.46
N ALA A 188 8.56 0.76 -15.94
CA ALA A 188 9.73 1.53 -15.54
C ALA A 188 10.37 2.27 -16.75
N TYR A 189 10.59 1.57 -17.86
CA TYR A 189 11.16 2.18 -19.07
C TYR A 189 10.24 3.19 -19.72
N GLN A 190 8.93 2.98 -19.70
CA GLN A 190 7.94 3.96 -20.15
C GLN A 190 8.11 5.28 -19.38
N TYR A 191 8.14 5.20 -18.04
CA TYR A 191 8.33 6.38 -17.22
C TYR A 191 9.65 7.10 -17.53
N ILE A 192 10.76 6.35 -17.56
CA ILE A 192 12.10 6.88 -17.82
C ILE A 192 12.15 7.57 -19.20
N GLY A 193 11.62 6.91 -20.23
CA GLY A 193 11.58 7.45 -21.59
C GLY A 193 10.76 8.74 -21.69
N LEU A 194 9.57 8.76 -21.09
CA LEU A 194 8.70 9.93 -21.06
C LEU A 194 9.33 11.10 -20.29
N TYR A 195 10.00 10.83 -19.17
CA TYR A 195 10.73 11.85 -18.41
C TYR A 195 11.83 12.49 -19.25
N TYR A 196 12.74 11.69 -19.80
CA TYR A 196 13.85 12.22 -20.61
C TYR A 196 13.38 12.92 -21.89
N ASN A 197 12.29 12.47 -22.49
CA ASN A 197 11.67 13.17 -23.61
C ASN A 197 11.11 14.54 -23.18
N GLY A 198 10.48 14.62 -22.02
CA GLY A 198 9.95 15.86 -21.45
C GLY A 198 11.03 16.91 -21.17
N VAL A 199 12.20 16.49 -20.69
CA VAL A 199 13.37 17.36 -20.45
C VAL A 199 14.25 17.51 -21.69
N LYS A 200 13.77 17.09 -22.87
CA LYS A 200 14.45 17.22 -24.19
C LYS A 200 15.78 16.47 -24.28
N ASN A 201 16.04 15.48 -23.45
CA ASN A 201 17.19 14.59 -23.57
C ASN A 201 16.84 13.42 -24.52
N LYS A 202 16.89 13.70 -25.83
CA LYS A 202 16.52 12.77 -26.91
C LYS A 202 17.31 11.46 -26.83
N ALA A 203 18.60 11.50 -26.50
CA ALA A 203 19.45 10.33 -26.45
C ALA A 203 19.00 9.33 -25.37
N LYS A 204 18.81 9.80 -24.12
CA LYS A 204 18.34 8.95 -23.02
C LYS A 204 16.90 8.51 -23.19
N ALA A 205 16.05 9.36 -23.76
CA ALA A 205 14.67 8.97 -24.08
C ALA A 205 14.64 7.80 -25.08
N LEU A 206 15.43 7.91 -26.16
CA LEU A 206 15.52 6.86 -27.18
C LEU A 206 16.09 5.55 -26.60
N GLU A 207 17.10 5.62 -25.73
CA GLU A 207 17.66 4.46 -25.05
C GLU A 207 16.58 3.74 -24.20
N ALA A 208 15.84 4.48 -23.40
CA ALA A 208 14.77 3.91 -22.57
C ALA A 208 13.64 3.30 -23.43
N PHE A 209 13.22 3.97 -24.51
CA PHE A 209 12.21 3.43 -25.41
C PHE A 209 12.67 2.19 -26.18
N LYS A 210 13.95 2.09 -26.54
CA LYS A 210 14.54 0.87 -27.11
C LYS A 210 14.52 -0.27 -26.11
N SER A 211 14.93 -0.02 -24.86
CA SER A 211 14.89 -0.99 -23.78
C SER A 211 13.45 -1.46 -23.48
N TRP A 212 12.46 -0.55 -23.58
CA TRP A 212 11.05 -0.94 -23.49
C TRP A 212 10.63 -1.85 -24.67
N LEU A 213 11.07 -1.51 -25.89
CA LEU A 213 10.74 -2.30 -27.09
C LEU A 213 11.36 -3.71 -27.05
N GLU A 214 12.52 -3.89 -26.40
CA GLU A 214 13.10 -5.22 -26.14
C GLU A 214 12.20 -6.08 -25.25
N VAL A 215 11.48 -5.45 -24.30
CA VAL A 215 10.56 -6.13 -23.39
C VAL A 215 9.19 -6.40 -24.03
N ASP A 216 8.73 -5.50 -24.90
CA ASP A 216 7.44 -5.53 -25.58
C ASP A 216 7.61 -5.30 -27.09
N PRO A 217 8.20 -6.30 -27.83
CA PRO A 217 8.58 -6.15 -29.22
C PRO A 217 7.40 -5.97 -30.19
N ASP A 218 6.20 -6.42 -29.80
CA ASP A 218 5.00 -6.33 -30.63
C ASP A 218 4.26 -4.99 -30.48
N ASN A 219 4.80 -4.04 -29.72
CA ASN A 219 4.21 -2.72 -29.51
C ASN A 219 4.41 -1.79 -30.72
N VAL A 220 3.48 -1.85 -31.67
CA VAL A 220 3.53 -1.10 -32.94
C VAL A 220 3.66 0.42 -32.70
N ASN A 221 3.03 0.96 -31.68
CA ASN A 221 3.12 2.38 -31.38
C ASN A 221 4.54 2.77 -30.90
N LEU A 222 5.12 1.93 -30.05
CA LEU A 222 6.47 2.13 -29.54
C LEU A 222 7.52 1.96 -30.66
N GLN A 223 7.34 1.00 -31.57
CA GLN A 223 8.18 0.86 -32.77
C GLN A 223 8.23 2.17 -33.57
N LYS A 224 7.08 2.78 -33.87
CA LYS A 224 7.00 4.07 -34.58
C LYS A 224 7.69 5.20 -33.83
N VAL A 225 7.57 5.25 -32.50
CA VAL A 225 8.25 6.24 -31.66
C VAL A 225 9.76 6.08 -31.80
N VAL A 226 10.28 4.85 -31.63
CA VAL A 226 11.71 4.55 -31.73
C VAL A 226 12.25 4.88 -33.14
N GLU A 227 11.54 4.51 -34.21
CA GLU A 227 11.91 4.81 -35.59
C GLU A 227 11.99 6.34 -35.82
N THR A 228 10.98 7.08 -35.35
CA THR A 228 10.91 8.53 -35.53
C THR A 228 12.04 9.24 -34.76
N MET A 229 12.35 8.76 -33.57
CA MET A 229 13.39 9.35 -32.72
C MET A 229 14.81 8.96 -33.17
N SER A 230 14.97 7.92 -33.99
CA SER A 230 16.26 7.45 -34.51
C SER A 230 16.74 8.23 -35.76
N LYS A 231 15.85 8.99 -36.37
CA LYS A 231 16.13 9.92 -37.48
C LYS A 231 16.61 11.26 -36.95
#